data_4e45cb7d43077a5e28ce0d41b672b0a7
#
_entry.id   4e45cb7d43077a5e28ce0d41b672b0a7
#
_cell.length_a   1.000
_cell.length_b   1.000
_cell.length_c   1.000
_cell.angle_alpha   90.00
_cell.angle_beta   90.00
_cell.angle_gamma   90.00
#
_symmetry.space_group_name_H-M   'P 1'
#
loop_
_entity.id
_entity.type
_entity.pdbx_description
1 polymer ?
#
loop_
_entity_poly.entity_id
_entity_poly.type
_entity_poly.pdbx_seq_one_letter_code
_entity_poly.pdbx_strand_id
1 'polypeptide(L)'
;MRHPLLQKYDRLIEFFGQMLGQDYELSLFDLRAEGCPLIFIAGGLNSGRPLGTPLAAAGLSMLERFRQGDREPLVNSHSVTADGRLLRSSAVILADGDDEPEGLLSVRFDDNRYRDLVDEVLHLCHPDHFWQEIEGLEIAGLNRPSDSGQASEERLHIISELEKHGYFRLKGAVREVTEVLHCSQASVYRYLTQLRRGDAF
;
A
#
# COMPACT_ATOMS: atom_id res chain seq x y z
N MET A 1 3.69 25.36 -26.02
CA MET A 1 2.88 24.33 -26.71
C MET A 1 2.55 23.27 -25.64
N ARG A 2 1.28 22.87 -25.46
CA ARG A 2 0.97 21.79 -24.49
C ARG A 2 1.53 20.47 -25.03
N HIS A 3 2.01 19.62 -24.13
CA HIS A 3 2.52 18.28 -24.46
C HIS A 3 1.41 17.44 -25.16
N PRO A 4 1.69 16.65 -26.22
CA PRO A 4 0.67 15.91 -26.97
C PRO A 4 -0.17 14.97 -26.10
N LEU A 5 0.44 14.24 -25.16
CA LEU A 5 -0.24 13.40 -24.19
C LEU A 5 -1.20 14.19 -23.30
N LEU A 6 -0.79 15.38 -22.84
CA LEU A 6 -1.66 16.23 -22.06
C LEU A 6 -2.90 16.67 -22.85
N GLN A 7 -2.75 16.96 -24.14
CA GLN A 7 -3.88 17.34 -24.99
C GLN A 7 -4.90 16.19 -25.14
N LYS A 8 -4.41 14.96 -25.14
CA LYS A 8 -5.25 13.75 -25.27
C LYS A 8 -6.02 13.41 -23.99
N TYR A 9 -5.40 13.61 -22.84
CA TYR A 9 -5.92 13.12 -21.55
C TYR A 9 -6.25 14.25 -20.54
N ASP A 10 -6.02 15.53 -20.86
CA ASP A 10 -6.15 16.66 -19.94
C ASP A 10 -7.53 16.72 -19.29
N ARG A 11 -8.61 16.62 -20.07
CA ARG A 11 -9.98 16.67 -19.57
C ARG A 11 -10.29 15.54 -18.58
N LEU A 12 -9.77 14.34 -18.86
CA LEU A 12 -9.97 13.17 -18.00
C LEU A 12 -9.22 13.33 -16.68
N ILE A 13 -7.97 13.79 -16.76
CA ILE A 13 -7.12 13.97 -15.59
C ILE A 13 -7.62 15.13 -14.73
N GLU A 14 -8.02 16.25 -15.33
CA GLU A 14 -8.61 17.38 -14.61
C GLU A 14 -9.93 16.98 -13.92
N PHE A 15 -10.79 16.23 -14.61
CA PHE A 15 -12.03 15.71 -14.03
C PHE A 15 -11.77 14.83 -12.80
N PHE A 16 -10.88 13.86 -12.91
CA PHE A 16 -10.52 13.00 -11.78
C PHE A 16 -9.82 13.76 -10.67
N GLY A 17 -8.94 14.73 -11.01
CA GLY A 17 -8.26 15.57 -10.02
C GLY A 17 -9.25 16.38 -9.16
N GLN A 18 -10.34 16.84 -9.78
CA GLN A 18 -11.41 17.55 -9.06
C GLN A 18 -12.31 16.59 -8.27
N MET A 19 -12.67 15.44 -8.87
CA MET A 19 -13.60 14.48 -8.28
C MET A 19 -13.01 13.79 -7.03
N LEU A 20 -11.73 13.41 -7.08
CA LEU A 20 -11.08 12.62 -6.03
C LEU A 20 -10.68 13.45 -4.80
N GLY A 21 -10.54 14.77 -4.96
CA GLY A 21 -10.33 15.69 -3.84
C GLY A 21 -8.88 15.74 -3.34
N GLN A 22 -8.72 16.26 -2.10
CA GLN A 22 -7.42 16.69 -1.58
C GLN A 22 -6.47 15.56 -1.15
N ASP A 23 -6.99 14.38 -0.90
CA ASP A 23 -6.18 13.25 -0.42
C ASP A 23 -5.58 12.44 -1.58
N TYR A 24 -5.84 12.87 -2.82
CA TYR A 24 -5.38 12.21 -4.03
C TYR A 24 -4.41 13.06 -4.84
N GLU A 25 -3.51 12.38 -5.54
CA GLU A 25 -2.63 12.95 -6.55
C GLU A 25 -2.69 12.09 -7.81
N LEU A 26 -2.96 12.73 -8.94
CA LEU A 26 -2.82 12.13 -10.26
C LEU A 26 -1.55 12.64 -10.90
N SER A 27 -0.79 11.73 -11.49
CA SER A 27 0.47 12.04 -12.16
C SER A 27 0.50 11.39 -13.52
N LEU A 28 0.91 12.14 -14.56
CA LEU A 28 1.10 11.63 -15.90
C LEU A 28 2.58 11.71 -16.28
N PHE A 29 3.13 10.60 -16.70
CA PHE A 29 4.50 10.48 -17.20
C PHE A 29 4.50 10.25 -18.71
N ASP A 30 5.46 10.83 -19.42
CA ASP A 30 5.70 10.55 -20.84
C ASP A 30 6.68 9.39 -20.98
N LEU A 31 6.21 8.24 -21.47
CA LEU A 31 7.04 7.05 -21.65
C LEU A 31 7.88 7.07 -22.95
N ARG A 32 7.62 8.01 -23.85
CA ARG A 32 8.35 8.17 -25.11
C ARG A 32 9.61 9.05 -24.96
N ALA A 33 9.63 9.89 -23.93
CA ALA A 33 10.78 10.74 -23.64
C ALA A 33 11.85 10.01 -22.81
N GLU A 34 13.10 10.41 -22.98
CA GLU A 34 14.21 9.89 -22.17
C GLU A 34 13.97 10.15 -20.67
N GLY A 35 14.17 9.12 -19.84
CA GLY A 35 13.93 9.19 -18.40
C GLY A 35 12.46 9.15 -18.00
N CYS A 36 11.53 9.02 -18.94
CA CYS A 36 10.09 8.95 -18.69
C CYS A 36 9.64 10.04 -17.70
N PRO A 37 9.76 11.34 -18.04
CA PRO A 37 9.55 12.42 -17.10
C PRO A 37 8.08 12.60 -16.71
N LEU A 38 7.87 13.11 -15.49
CA LEU A 38 6.58 13.62 -15.03
C LEU A 38 6.21 14.88 -15.83
N ILE A 39 5.11 14.84 -16.58
CA ILE A 39 4.66 15.94 -17.44
C ILE A 39 3.43 16.66 -16.90
N PHE A 40 2.70 16.03 -15.97
CA PHE A 40 1.50 16.63 -15.37
C PHE A 40 1.24 16.04 -13.99
N ILE A 41 0.72 16.90 -13.11
CA ILE A 41 0.27 16.54 -11.77
C ILE A 41 -1.02 17.31 -11.46
N ALA A 42 -2.00 16.61 -10.88
CA ALA A 42 -3.27 17.18 -10.45
C ALA A 42 -3.69 16.55 -9.12
N GLY A 43 -4.67 17.18 -8.44
CA GLY A 43 -5.16 16.75 -7.14
C GLY A 43 -4.60 17.56 -5.99
N GLY A 44 -5.10 17.29 -4.78
CA GLY A 44 -4.76 18.07 -3.59
C GLY A 44 -3.58 17.51 -2.79
N LEU A 45 -3.25 16.24 -2.97
CA LEU A 45 -2.09 15.63 -2.33
C LEU A 45 -0.80 16.20 -2.94
N ASN A 46 -0.17 17.11 -2.22
CA ASN A 46 1.07 17.72 -2.66
C ASN A 46 2.27 16.83 -2.30
N SER A 47 2.71 16.02 -3.25
CA SER A 47 3.91 15.18 -3.08
C SER A 47 5.22 15.96 -3.18
N GLY A 48 5.17 17.23 -3.55
CA GLY A 48 6.34 18.07 -3.76
C GLY A 48 7.21 17.68 -4.98
N ARG A 49 6.75 16.77 -5.82
CA ARG A 49 7.50 16.34 -7.02
C ARG A 49 7.46 17.40 -8.10
N PRO A 50 8.60 17.92 -8.58
CA PRO A 50 8.60 18.85 -9.68
C PRO A 50 8.30 18.14 -11.01
N LEU A 51 7.73 18.89 -11.97
CA LEU A 51 7.66 18.42 -13.36
C LEU A 51 9.05 18.11 -13.87
N GLY A 52 9.17 17.09 -14.71
CA GLY A 52 10.45 16.56 -15.18
C GLY A 52 11.06 15.48 -14.27
N THR A 53 10.47 15.21 -13.09
CA THR A 53 10.92 14.09 -12.24
C THR A 53 10.88 12.79 -13.03
N PRO A 54 11.99 12.01 -13.07
CA PRO A 54 12.02 10.71 -13.74
C PRO A 54 11.05 9.71 -13.14
N LEU A 55 10.59 8.76 -13.96
CA LEU A 55 9.75 7.66 -13.51
C LEU A 55 10.53 6.78 -12.52
N ALA A 56 9.90 6.45 -11.41
CA ALA A 56 10.50 5.59 -10.37
C ALA A 56 10.64 4.13 -10.84
N ALA A 57 11.49 3.36 -10.15
CA ALA A 57 11.79 1.96 -10.48
C ALA A 57 10.56 1.08 -10.65
N ALA A 58 9.53 1.26 -9.81
CA ALA A 58 8.27 0.52 -9.92
C ALA A 58 7.54 0.79 -11.25
N GLY A 59 7.53 2.04 -11.71
CA GLY A 59 6.95 2.41 -13.01
C GLY A 59 7.76 1.88 -14.19
N LEU A 60 9.10 1.89 -14.08
CA LEU A 60 9.98 1.29 -15.09
C LEU A 60 9.77 -0.23 -15.19
N SER A 61 9.62 -0.92 -14.06
CA SER A 61 9.31 -2.34 -14.04
C SER A 61 7.95 -2.63 -14.68
N MET A 62 6.96 -1.77 -14.45
CA MET A 62 5.65 -1.89 -15.08
C MET A 62 5.73 -1.69 -16.61
N LEU A 63 6.53 -0.73 -17.07
CA LEU A 63 6.78 -0.51 -18.51
C LEU A 63 7.45 -1.72 -19.16
N GLU A 64 8.42 -2.32 -18.47
CA GLU A 64 9.11 -3.53 -18.95
C GLU A 64 8.14 -4.72 -19.07
N ARG A 65 7.30 -4.96 -18.06
CA ARG A 65 6.25 -5.97 -18.10
C ARG A 65 5.27 -5.74 -19.24
N PHE A 66 4.87 -4.49 -19.46
CA PHE A 66 4.00 -4.11 -20.57
C PHE A 66 4.61 -4.47 -21.92
N ARG A 67 5.90 -4.22 -22.14
CA ARG A 67 6.63 -4.59 -23.36
C ARG A 67 6.69 -6.11 -23.56
N GLN A 68 6.65 -6.87 -22.46
CA GLN A 68 6.61 -8.34 -22.48
C GLN A 68 5.20 -8.91 -22.66
N GLY A 69 4.19 -8.05 -22.84
CA GLY A 69 2.80 -8.44 -23.11
C GLY A 69 1.89 -8.46 -21.87
N ASP A 70 2.40 -8.12 -20.67
CA ASP A 70 1.58 -7.98 -19.47
C ASP A 70 0.89 -6.60 -19.48
N ARG A 71 -0.41 -6.59 -19.64
CA ARG A 71 -1.25 -5.38 -19.72
C ARG A 71 -1.96 -5.05 -18.41
N GLU A 72 -1.72 -5.83 -17.37
CA GLU A 72 -2.41 -5.66 -16.09
C GLU A 72 -2.03 -4.34 -15.42
N PRO A 73 -3.02 -3.52 -15.02
CA PRO A 73 -2.76 -2.32 -14.25
C PRO A 73 -2.33 -2.68 -12.83
N LEU A 74 -1.51 -1.84 -12.24
CA LEU A 74 -1.23 -1.90 -10.82
C LEU A 74 -2.38 -1.23 -10.06
N VAL A 75 -3.07 -1.97 -9.19
CA VAL A 75 -4.21 -1.43 -8.45
C VAL A 75 -4.00 -1.61 -6.95
N ASN A 76 -4.18 -0.49 -6.20
CA ASN A 76 -4.13 -0.48 -4.74
C ASN A 76 -2.84 -1.06 -4.12
N SER A 77 -1.72 -0.93 -4.82
CA SER A 77 -0.42 -1.26 -4.24
C SER A 77 0.02 -0.21 -3.21
N HIS A 78 0.90 -0.60 -2.32
CA HIS A 78 1.47 0.32 -1.35
C HIS A 78 2.80 0.87 -1.86
N SER A 79 3.03 2.16 -1.62
CA SER A 79 4.30 2.83 -1.88
C SER A 79 4.69 3.68 -0.67
N VAL A 80 5.99 3.79 -0.43
CA VAL A 80 6.51 4.63 0.66
C VAL A 80 7.13 5.87 0.05
N THR A 81 6.76 7.04 0.57
CA THR A 81 7.37 8.31 0.20
C THR A 81 8.75 8.46 0.83
N ALA A 82 9.54 9.43 0.35
CA ALA A 82 10.88 9.70 0.88
C ALA A 82 10.86 10.09 2.38
N ASP A 83 9.76 10.67 2.85
CA ASP A 83 9.51 11.03 4.25
C ASP A 83 8.87 9.89 5.07
N GLY A 84 8.81 8.68 4.50
CA GLY A 84 8.35 7.47 5.20
C GLY A 84 6.83 7.29 5.29
N ARG A 85 6.04 8.16 4.65
CA ARG A 85 4.58 7.98 4.61
C ARG A 85 4.20 6.84 3.67
N LEU A 86 3.26 6.04 4.07
CA LEU A 86 2.69 4.98 3.25
C LEU A 86 1.54 5.54 2.42
N LEU A 87 1.65 5.40 1.11
CA LEU A 87 0.61 5.79 0.16
C LEU A 87 0.05 4.55 -0.53
N ARG A 88 -1.25 4.56 -0.80
CA ARG A 88 -1.87 3.61 -1.70
C ARG A 88 -1.75 4.14 -3.14
N SER A 89 -1.21 3.33 -4.03
CA SER A 89 -0.91 3.73 -5.41
C SER A 89 -1.57 2.79 -6.40
N SER A 90 -2.08 3.36 -7.48
CA SER A 90 -2.55 2.63 -8.65
C SER A 90 -1.91 3.24 -9.89
N ALA A 91 -1.61 2.43 -10.89
CA ALA A 91 -1.01 2.91 -12.12
C ALA A 91 -1.47 2.07 -13.31
N VAL A 92 -1.58 2.71 -14.46
CA VAL A 92 -1.90 2.09 -15.73
C VAL A 92 -1.03 2.68 -16.83
N ILE A 93 -0.57 1.83 -17.75
CA ILE A 93 0.10 2.29 -18.95
C ILE A 93 -0.97 2.67 -19.97
N LEU A 94 -0.81 3.85 -20.54
CA LEU A 94 -1.59 4.36 -21.64
C LEU A 94 -0.85 4.00 -22.94
N ALA A 95 -1.53 3.33 -23.85
CA ALA A 95 -1.00 2.95 -25.14
C ALA A 95 -1.73 3.68 -26.27
N ASP A 96 -1.07 3.78 -27.40
CA ASP A 96 -1.68 4.31 -28.62
C ASP A 96 -2.48 3.22 -29.40
N GLY A 97 -2.90 3.55 -30.63
CA GLY A 97 -3.67 2.64 -31.46
C GLY A 97 -2.92 1.39 -31.93
N ASP A 98 -1.60 1.40 -31.86
CA ASP A 98 -0.70 0.30 -32.22
C ASP A 98 -0.23 -0.50 -30.98
N ASP A 99 -0.85 -0.26 -29.83
CA ASP A 99 -0.52 -0.84 -28.52
C ASP A 99 0.88 -0.49 -28.00
N GLU A 100 1.46 0.62 -28.51
CA GLU A 100 2.74 1.14 -28.04
C GLU A 100 2.57 2.04 -26.80
N PRO A 101 3.42 1.86 -25.76
CA PRO A 101 3.28 2.64 -24.52
C PRO A 101 3.63 4.11 -24.77
N GLU A 102 2.66 4.99 -24.53
CA GLU A 102 2.84 6.44 -24.69
C GLU A 102 2.90 7.20 -23.37
N GLY A 103 2.21 6.71 -22.34
CA GLY A 103 2.16 7.37 -21.04
C GLY A 103 1.92 6.42 -19.90
N LEU A 104 2.23 6.86 -18.68
CA LEU A 104 1.84 6.17 -17.45
C LEU A 104 1.02 7.15 -16.59
N LEU A 105 -0.24 6.78 -16.35
CA LEU A 105 -1.10 7.47 -15.39
C LEU A 105 -0.97 6.79 -14.04
N SER A 106 -0.59 7.56 -13.02
CA SER A 106 -0.52 7.10 -11.64
C SER A 106 -1.48 7.88 -10.76
N VAL A 107 -2.21 7.18 -9.92
CA VAL A 107 -3.07 7.75 -8.89
C VAL A 107 -2.52 7.34 -7.54
N ARG A 108 -2.28 8.31 -6.66
CA ARG A 108 -1.84 8.11 -5.29
C ARG A 108 -2.90 8.60 -4.33
N PHE A 109 -3.04 7.91 -3.24
CA PHE A 109 -3.96 8.27 -2.16
C PHE A 109 -3.23 8.22 -0.82
N ASP A 110 -3.31 9.30 -0.06
CA ASP A 110 -2.80 9.37 1.31
C ASP A 110 -3.92 8.97 2.28
N ASP A 111 -3.85 7.77 2.82
CA ASP A 111 -4.82 7.27 3.77
C ASP A 111 -4.35 7.40 5.24
N ASN A 112 -3.21 8.04 5.50
CA ASN A 112 -2.66 8.15 6.86
C ASN A 112 -3.63 8.86 7.81
N ARG A 113 -4.25 9.95 7.37
CA ARG A 113 -5.26 10.68 8.16
C ARG A 113 -6.44 9.79 8.56
N TYR A 114 -6.87 8.88 7.69
CA TYR A 114 -7.98 7.96 8.00
C TYR A 114 -7.55 6.86 8.95
N ARG A 115 -6.28 6.49 8.91
CA ARG A 115 -5.70 5.52 9.87
C ARG A 115 -5.64 6.12 11.25
N ASP A 116 -5.12 7.34 11.35
CA ASP A 116 -5.04 8.06 12.62
C ASP A 116 -6.44 8.19 13.24
N LEU A 117 -7.46 8.50 12.43
CA LEU A 117 -8.84 8.55 12.89
C LEU A 117 -9.38 7.19 13.35
N VAL A 118 -9.05 6.11 12.65
CA VAL A 118 -9.42 4.75 13.06
C VAL A 118 -8.77 4.40 14.38
N ASP A 119 -7.50 4.71 14.56
CA ASP A 119 -6.76 4.46 15.81
C ASP A 119 -7.35 5.30 16.96
N GLU A 120 -7.72 6.56 16.71
CA GLU A 120 -8.39 7.41 17.69
C GLU A 120 -9.77 6.86 18.08
N VAL A 121 -10.58 6.42 17.11
CA VAL A 121 -11.89 5.79 17.38
C VAL A 121 -11.71 4.49 18.16
N LEU A 122 -10.75 3.65 17.81
CA LEU A 122 -10.47 2.42 18.55
C LEU A 122 -10.03 2.73 19.99
N HIS A 123 -9.20 3.74 20.18
CA HIS A 123 -8.79 4.17 21.52
C HIS A 123 -9.97 4.70 22.36
N LEU A 124 -10.88 5.45 21.75
CA LEU A 124 -12.09 5.95 22.43
C LEU A 124 -13.09 4.83 22.81
N CYS A 125 -13.27 3.86 21.91
CA CYS A 125 -14.20 2.76 22.13
C CYS A 125 -13.64 1.68 23.06
N HIS A 126 -12.31 1.53 23.10
CA HIS A 126 -11.62 0.45 23.83
C HIS A 126 -10.37 0.99 24.54
N PRO A 127 -10.54 1.89 25.54
CA PRO A 127 -9.40 2.43 26.26
C PRO A 127 -8.72 1.31 27.05
N ASP A 128 -7.45 1.05 26.74
CA ASP A 128 -6.48 0.23 27.45
C ASP A 128 -6.67 -1.29 27.48
N HIS A 129 -7.85 -1.87 27.15
CA HIS A 129 -8.12 -3.29 27.37
C HIS A 129 -8.75 -4.05 26.20
N PHE A 130 -8.98 -3.39 25.05
CA PHE A 130 -9.68 -4.03 23.90
C PHE A 130 -9.08 -5.38 23.50
N TRP A 131 -7.78 -5.47 23.44
CA TRP A 131 -7.10 -6.71 23.07
C TRP A 131 -7.14 -7.76 24.17
N GLN A 132 -7.18 -7.34 25.44
CA GLN A 132 -7.35 -8.23 26.59
C GLN A 132 -8.80 -8.77 26.68
N GLU A 133 -9.78 -7.95 26.31
CA GLU A 133 -11.19 -8.36 26.25
C GLU A 133 -11.43 -9.36 25.12
N ILE A 134 -10.80 -9.19 23.95
CA ILE A 134 -10.87 -10.16 22.85
C ILE A 134 -10.14 -11.46 23.21
N GLU A 135 -9.03 -11.40 23.91
CA GLU A 135 -8.32 -12.60 24.43
C GLU A 135 -9.15 -13.35 25.48
N GLY A 136 -9.96 -12.62 26.27
CA GLY A 136 -10.88 -13.20 27.26
C GLY A 136 -12.18 -13.75 26.68
N LEU A 137 -12.56 -13.38 25.47
CA LEU A 137 -13.64 -14.01 24.72
C LEU A 137 -13.11 -15.33 24.13
N GLU A 138 -13.03 -16.38 24.96
CA GLU A 138 -13.07 -17.74 24.45
C GLU A 138 -14.37 -17.85 23.64
N ILE A 139 -14.26 -17.85 22.31
CA ILE A 139 -15.37 -18.21 21.44
C ILE A 139 -15.63 -19.72 21.74
N ALA A 140 -16.48 -19.95 22.70
CA ALA A 140 -16.96 -21.27 23.01
C ALA A 140 -17.56 -21.88 21.74
N GLY A 141 -16.87 -22.82 21.13
CA GLY A 141 -17.40 -23.65 20.06
C GLY A 141 -16.56 -23.76 18.76
N LEU A 142 -15.43 -23.12 18.62
CA LEU A 142 -14.55 -23.41 17.50
C LEU A 142 -13.40 -24.33 17.96
N ASN A 143 -13.56 -25.63 17.68
CA ASN A 143 -12.49 -26.62 17.82
C ASN A 143 -11.24 -26.14 17.08
N ARG A 144 -10.19 -25.76 17.81
CA ARG A 144 -8.85 -25.61 17.27
C ARG A 144 -8.36 -26.95 16.72
N PRO A 145 -7.79 -26.96 15.50
CA PRO A 145 -6.83 -28.01 15.19
C PRO A 145 -5.67 -27.86 16.19
N SER A 146 -5.25 -28.93 16.79
CA SER A 146 -4.12 -29.01 17.73
C SER A 146 -2.86 -28.52 17.01
N ASP A 147 -2.47 -27.27 17.27
CA ASP A 147 -1.19 -26.73 16.81
C ASP A 147 -0.07 -27.47 17.56
N SER A 148 0.71 -28.26 16.84
CA SER A 148 1.92 -28.87 17.40
C SER A 148 2.87 -27.74 17.82
N GLY A 149 3.49 -27.84 19.00
CA GLY A 149 4.32 -26.78 19.57
C GLY A 149 5.41 -26.24 18.63
N GLN A 150 5.96 -27.09 17.74
CA GLN A 150 6.94 -26.68 16.72
C GLN A 150 6.42 -25.64 15.73
N ALA A 151 5.21 -25.77 15.22
CA ALA A 151 4.62 -24.79 14.30
C ALA A 151 4.37 -23.44 14.98
N SER A 152 4.19 -23.40 16.28
CA SER A 152 4.03 -22.18 17.07
C SER A 152 5.37 -21.44 17.25
N GLU A 153 6.47 -22.15 17.49
CA GLU A 153 7.81 -21.57 17.63
C GLU A 153 8.34 -20.99 16.32
N GLU A 154 8.14 -21.70 15.20
CA GLU A 154 8.51 -21.20 13.87
C GLU A 154 7.75 -19.92 13.51
N ARG A 155 6.45 -19.88 13.76
CA ARG A 155 5.63 -18.67 13.54
C ARG A 155 6.08 -17.51 14.41
N LEU A 156 6.38 -17.75 15.69
CA LEU A 156 6.89 -16.75 16.61
C LEU A 156 8.23 -16.18 16.12
N HIS A 157 9.13 -17.04 15.64
CA HIS A 157 10.41 -16.62 15.09
C HIS A 157 10.25 -15.72 13.86
N ILE A 158 9.41 -16.13 12.89
CA ILE A 158 9.14 -15.32 11.68
C ILE A 158 8.54 -13.96 12.07
N ILE A 159 7.55 -13.95 12.96
CA ILE A 159 6.91 -12.71 13.41
C ILE A 159 7.90 -11.83 14.16
N SER A 160 8.84 -12.39 14.93
CA SER A 160 9.91 -11.66 15.60
C SER A 160 10.83 -10.95 14.60
N GLU A 161 11.25 -11.64 13.55
CA GLU A 161 12.10 -11.04 12.51
C GLU A 161 11.36 -9.92 11.75
N LEU A 162 10.10 -10.13 11.42
CA LEU A 162 9.27 -9.11 10.78
C LEU A 162 9.06 -7.87 11.66
N GLU A 163 8.86 -8.06 12.96
CA GLU A 163 8.73 -6.95 13.93
C GLU A 163 10.04 -6.17 14.09
N LYS A 164 11.20 -6.84 14.17
CA LYS A 164 12.52 -6.20 14.22
C LYS A 164 12.76 -5.30 13.00
N HIS A 165 12.28 -5.71 11.83
CA HIS A 165 12.37 -4.92 10.60
C HIS A 165 11.25 -3.89 10.44
N GLY A 166 10.36 -3.76 11.43
CA GLY A 166 9.28 -2.78 11.42
C GLY A 166 8.13 -3.10 10.46
N TYR A 167 8.02 -4.35 9.99
CA TYR A 167 7.03 -4.77 9.01
C TYR A 167 5.58 -4.54 9.49
N PHE A 168 5.30 -4.75 10.77
CA PHE A 168 3.97 -4.56 11.35
C PHE A 168 3.58 -3.08 11.56
N ARG A 169 4.43 -2.14 11.20
CA ARG A 169 4.06 -0.72 11.04
C ARG A 169 3.33 -0.47 9.71
N LEU A 170 3.38 -1.42 8.78
CA LEU A 170 2.71 -1.32 7.50
C LEU A 170 1.24 -1.77 7.64
N LYS A 171 0.32 -0.99 7.06
CA LYS A 171 -1.10 -1.38 7.05
C LYS A 171 -1.31 -2.63 6.20
N GLY A 172 -2.09 -3.55 6.74
CA GLY A 172 -2.34 -4.83 6.06
C GLY A 172 -1.29 -5.90 6.38
N ALA A 173 -0.14 -5.54 6.99
CA ALA A 173 0.91 -6.47 7.32
C ALA A 173 0.40 -7.68 8.12
N VAL A 174 -0.47 -7.45 9.10
CA VAL A 174 -1.08 -8.53 9.87
C VAL A 174 -1.88 -9.46 8.97
N ARG A 175 -2.66 -8.93 8.04
CA ARG A 175 -3.45 -9.73 7.10
C ARG A 175 -2.56 -10.55 6.17
N GLU A 176 -1.55 -9.94 5.58
CA GLU A 176 -0.58 -10.63 4.72
C GLU A 176 0.14 -11.76 5.48
N VAL A 177 0.59 -11.47 6.70
CA VAL A 177 1.25 -12.48 7.54
C VAL A 177 0.30 -13.61 7.90
N THR A 178 -1.00 -13.34 8.15
CA THR A 178 -1.99 -14.42 8.41
C THR A 178 -2.20 -15.31 7.20
N GLU A 179 -2.22 -14.75 5.99
CA GLU A 179 -2.36 -15.50 4.74
C GLU A 179 -1.12 -16.39 4.50
N VAL A 180 0.08 -15.84 4.69
CA VAL A 180 1.35 -16.57 4.48
C VAL A 180 1.59 -17.65 5.55
N LEU A 181 1.32 -17.34 6.82
CA LEU A 181 1.55 -18.27 7.93
C LEU A 181 0.37 -19.20 8.20
N HIS A 182 -0.71 -19.10 7.41
CA HIS A 182 -1.95 -19.88 7.59
C HIS A 182 -2.44 -19.89 9.04
N CYS A 183 -2.48 -18.71 9.68
CA CYS A 183 -2.92 -18.54 11.05
C CYS A 183 -3.96 -17.43 11.17
N SER A 184 -4.60 -17.31 12.33
CA SER A 184 -5.57 -16.23 12.57
C SER A 184 -4.88 -14.90 12.88
N GLN A 185 -5.55 -13.77 12.61
CA GLN A 185 -5.06 -12.46 13.03
C GLN A 185 -4.84 -12.38 14.53
N ALA A 186 -5.73 -13.00 15.33
CA ALA A 186 -5.58 -13.09 16.78
C ALA A 186 -4.27 -13.77 17.18
N SER A 187 -3.84 -14.81 16.45
CA SER A 187 -2.55 -15.48 16.68
C SER A 187 -1.37 -14.54 16.42
N VAL A 188 -1.40 -13.77 15.33
CA VAL A 188 -0.33 -12.81 15.03
C VAL A 188 -0.24 -11.73 16.10
N TYR A 189 -1.37 -11.17 16.55
CA TYR A 189 -1.38 -10.18 17.62
C TYR A 189 -0.89 -10.74 18.96
N ARG A 190 -1.25 -11.98 19.29
CA ARG A 190 -0.73 -12.67 20.49
C ARG A 190 0.79 -12.77 20.45
N TYR A 191 1.38 -13.17 19.33
CA TYR A 191 2.83 -13.24 19.16
C TYR A 191 3.49 -11.87 19.28
N LEU A 192 2.91 -10.83 18.67
CA LEU A 192 3.42 -9.46 18.79
C LEU A 192 3.37 -8.95 20.23
N THR A 193 2.29 -9.24 20.97
CA THR A 193 2.17 -8.88 22.39
C THR A 193 3.21 -9.59 23.22
N GLN A 194 3.44 -10.86 22.99
CA GLN A 194 4.48 -11.65 23.68
C GLN A 194 5.87 -11.08 23.43
N LEU A 195 6.20 -10.74 22.20
CA LEU A 195 7.49 -10.14 21.83
C LEU A 195 7.70 -8.76 22.48
N ARG A 196 6.66 -7.93 22.54
CA ARG A 196 6.73 -6.58 23.10
C ARG A 196 6.82 -6.57 24.63
N ARG A 197 6.29 -7.60 25.29
CA ARG A 197 6.43 -7.76 26.75
C ARG A 197 7.78 -8.31 27.18
N GLY A 198 8.62 -8.74 26.24
CA GLY A 198 9.93 -9.32 26.58
C GLY A 198 9.87 -10.74 27.12
N ASP A 199 8.72 -11.43 27.00
CA ASP A 199 8.52 -12.81 27.50
C ASP A 199 9.05 -13.86 26.50
N ALA A 200 9.81 -13.44 25.48
CA ALA A 200 10.47 -14.33 24.54
C ALA A 200 11.96 -14.46 24.88
N PHE A 201 12.29 -15.55 25.57
CA PHE A 201 13.57 -16.13 26.04
C PHE A 201 13.87 -16.00 27.52
#